data_9d0f300dfcdbce54ddd14db40d053906
#
_entry.id   9d0f300dfcdbce54ddd14db40d053906
#
_cell.length_a   1.000
_cell.length_b   1.000
_cell.length_c   1.000
_cell.angle_alpha   90.00
_cell.angle_beta   90.00
_cell.angle_gamma   90.00
#
_symmetry.space_group_name_H-M   'P 1'
#
loop_
_entity.id
_entity.type
_entity.pdbx_description
1 polymer ?
#
loop_
_entity_poly.entity_id
_entity_poly.type
_entity_poly.pdbx_seq_one_letter_code
_entity_poly.pdbx_strand_id
1 'polypeptide(L)'
;MLAIVTLLGPIEIVHRAAAGQIVWPGPLEVLQGELVEVKVSGAEIASVEGRMGKEKIFFYRTDASTFSAILGADVDAKPLSSKLRLSARNYAGAQIGNEVPVKIIAKAFRQESFNVAPSFDQMTPENLKEIRREQAAFARVFAAPSNERLWDAPFLRPVPHEASASS
;
A
#
# COMPACT_ATOMS: atom_id res chain seq x y z
N MET A 1 -59.82 47.96 1.69
CA MET A 1 -58.41 48.11 1.43
C MET A 1 -57.72 47.02 2.31
N LEU A 2 -57.40 45.91 1.72
CA LEU A 2 -56.79 44.75 2.47
C LEU A 2 -55.31 44.70 2.14
N ALA A 3 -54.47 44.92 3.15
CA ALA A 3 -53.01 44.85 3.00
C ALA A 3 -52.53 43.40 3.21
N ILE A 4 -51.95 42.83 2.17
CA ILE A 4 -51.30 41.51 2.22
C ILE A 4 -49.83 41.73 2.69
N VAL A 5 -49.52 41.32 3.89
CA VAL A 5 -48.14 41.28 4.41
C VAL A 5 -47.53 39.96 4.00
N THR A 6 -46.63 39.97 3.05
CA THR A 6 -45.86 38.81 2.63
C THR A 6 -44.64 38.68 3.59
N LEU A 7 -44.66 37.69 4.48
CA LEU A 7 -43.51 37.31 5.29
C LEU A 7 -42.52 36.54 4.40
N LEU A 8 -41.45 37.19 3.98
CA LEU A 8 -40.24 36.47 3.51
C LEU A 8 -39.46 35.98 4.71
N GLY A 9 -39.49 34.66 4.93
CA GLY A 9 -38.61 34.02 5.88
C GLY A 9 -37.14 34.07 5.38
N PRO A 10 -36.17 34.01 6.30
CA PRO A 10 -34.76 34.01 5.92
C PRO A 10 -34.42 32.74 5.14
N ILE A 11 -33.88 32.89 3.93
CA ILE A 11 -33.28 31.81 3.16
C ILE A 11 -32.00 31.44 3.89
N GLU A 12 -32.04 30.37 4.64
CA GLU A 12 -30.80 29.73 5.16
C GLU A 12 -30.02 29.19 3.97
N ILE A 13 -28.98 29.91 3.57
CA ILE A 13 -27.98 29.39 2.65
C ILE A 13 -27.18 28.35 3.44
N VAL A 14 -27.58 27.09 3.35
CA VAL A 14 -26.77 25.98 3.81
C VAL A 14 -25.49 25.98 2.97
N HIS A 15 -24.43 26.55 3.52
CA HIS A 15 -23.10 26.40 2.96
C HIS A 15 -22.75 24.90 3.03
N ARG A 16 -22.97 24.21 1.91
CA ARG A 16 -22.43 22.86 1.71
C ARG A 16 -20.92 23.01 1.75
N ALA A 17 -20.31 22.65 2.89
CA ALA A 17 -18.86 22.63 3.03
C ALA A 17 -18.31 21.88 1.82
N ALA A 18 -17.43 22.52 1.07
CA ALA A 18 -16.75 21.90 -0.06
C ALA A 18 -16.06 20.64 0.49
N ALA A 19 -16.47 19.47 0.00
CA ALA A 19 -15.85 18.22 0.37
C ALA A 19 -14.34 18.38 0.21
N GLY A 20 -13.58 18.24 1.29
CA GLY A 20 -12.13 18.51 1.32
C GLY A 20 -11.47 17.81 0.14
N GLN A 21 -10.69 18.55 -0.63
CA GLN A 21 -10.05 18.06 -1.84
C GLN A 21 -9.12 16.88 -1.46
N ILE A 22 -9.34 15.70 -2.06
CA ILE A 22 -8.47 14.55 -1.90
C ILE A 22 -7.27 14.73 -2.83
N VAL A 23 -6.09 14.63 -2.26
CA VAL A 23 -4.82 14.60 -3.01
C VAL A 23 -4.45 13.14 -3.25
N TRP A 24 -4.52 12.73 -4.50
CA TRP A 24 -4.16 11.39 -4.95
C TRP A 24 -2.69 11.34 -5.37
N PRO A 25 -2.03 10.19 -5.27
CA PRO A 25 -0.68 10.02 -5.83
C PRO A 25 -0.70 10.16 -7.35
N GLY A 26 0.40 10.68 -7.89
CA GLY A 26 0.66 10.65 -9.33
C GLY A 26 1.02 9.26 -9.84
N PRO A 27 1.38 9.11 -11.14
CA PRO A 27 1.90 7.88 -11.68
C PRO A 27 3.10 7.35 -10.89
N LEU A 28 3.13 6.04 -10.65
CA LEU A 28 4.16 5.37 -9.85
C LEU A 28 5.07 4.55 -10.75
N GLU A 29 6.37 4.60 -10.48
CA GLU A 29 7.37 3.71 -11.05
C GLU A 29 8.06 2.95 -9.92
N VAL A 30 8.13 1.62 -10.04
CA VAL A 30 8.72 0.73 -9.02
C VAL A 30 9.72 -0.17 -9.73
N LEU A 31 10.98 -0.14 -9.31
CA LEU A 31 11.99 -1.07 -9.80
C LEU A 31 11.78 -2.46 -9.18
N GLN A 32 12.13 -3.51 -9.89
CA GLN A 32 12.16 -4.87 -9.35
C GLN A 32 12.97 -4.90 -8.04
N GLY A 33 12.44 -5.56 -7.00
CA GLY A 33 13.05 -5.67 -5.68
C GLY A 33 12.98 -4.40 -4.83
N GLU A 34 12.31 -3.34 -5.29
CA GLU A 34 12.18 -2.08 -4.55
C GLU A 34 10.76 -1.85 -4.03
N LEU A 35 10.65 -0.85 -3.17
CA LEU A 35 9.41 -0.42 -2.53
C LEU A 35 9.17 1.07 -2.86
N VAL A 36 7.90 1.44 -2.98
CA VAL A 36 7.46 2.83 -3.05
C VAL A 36 6.38 3.10 -2.02
N GLU A 37 6.43 4.25 -1.37
CA GLU A 37 5.36 4.71 -0.49
C GLU A 37 4.28 5.40 -1.32
N VAL A 38 3.04 4.98 -1.12
CA VAL A 38 1.85 5.55 -1.76
C VAL A 38 1.09 6.36 -0.74
N LYS A 39 0.85 7.65 -0.99
CA LYS A 39 0.15 8.55 -0.07
C LYS A 39 -1.15 9.06 -0.66
N VAL A 40 -2.18 9.09 0.17
CA VAL A 40 -3.48 9.71 -0.12
C VAL A 40 -3.80 10.66 1.04
N SER A 41 -4.06 11.92 0.73
CA SER A 41 -4.32 12.93 1.77
C SER A 41 -5.65 13.66 1.54
N GLY A 42 -6.31 14.05 2.62
CA GLY A 42 -7.53 14.85 2.60
C GLY A 42 -8.12 15.00 3.99
N ALA A 43 -8.60 16.19 4.32
CA ALA A 43 -9.03 16.57 5.68
C ALA A 43 -10.18 15.70 6.24
N GLU A 44 -11.02 15.15 5.37
CA GLU A 44 -12.23 14.41 5.77
C GLU A 44 -12.17 12.92 5.48
N ILE A 45 -10.98 12.37 5.17
CA ILE A 45 -10.84 10.95 4.86
C ILE A 45 -10.90 10.12 6.15
N ALA A 46 -11.85 9.17 6.20
CA ALA A 46 -11.99 8.19 7.28
C ALA A 46 -11.17 6.93 7.01
N SER A 47 -11.12 6.47 5.75
CA SER A 47 -10.36 5.28 5.34
C SER A 47 -9.97 5.34 3.88
N VAL A 48 -8.90 4.62 3.55
CA VAL A 48 -8.43 4.40 2.17
C VAL A 48 -8.25 2.91 1.94
N GLU A 49 -8.66 2.42 0.78
CA GLU A 49 -8.43 1.07 0.30
C GLU A 49 -7.77 1.12 -1.08
N GLY A 50 -6.86 0.18 -1.33
CA GLY A 50 -6.20 0.03 -2.62
C GLY A 50 -6.31 -1.39 -3.17
N ARG A 51 -6.26 -1.51 -4.50
CA ARG A 51 -6.16 -2.80 -5.19
C ARG A 51 -5.28 -2.67 -6.43
N MET A 52 -4.36 -3.62 -6.59
CA MET A 52 -3.59 -3.79 -7.83
C MET A 52 -3.81 -5.20 -8.35
N GLY A 53 -4.51 -5.32 -9.49
CA GLY A 53 -4.97 -6.62 -9.97
C GLY A 53 -5.89 -7.31 -8.97
N LYS A 54 -5.49 -8.49 -8.46
CA LYS A 54 -6.20 -9.26 -7.43
C LYS A 54 -5.75 -8.91 -6.01
N GLU A 55 -4.62 -8.24 -5.86
CA GLU A 55 -4.00 -7.96 -4.57
C GLU A 55 -4.64 -6.75 -3.91
N LYS A 56 -4.90 -6.85 -2.61
CA LYS A 56 -5.33 -5.75 -1.76
C LYS A 56 -4.11 -5.03 -1.22
N ILE A 57 -4.09 -3.70 -1.36
CA ILE A 57 -3.06 -2.83 -0.81
C ILE A 57 -3.62 -2.19 0.46
N PHE A 58 -2.95 -2.42 1.58
CA PHE A 58 -3.38 -1.96 2.89
C PHE A 58 -2.82 -0.58 3.19
N PHE A 59 -3.72 0.35 3.50
CA PHE A 59 -3.39 1.70 3.90
C PHE A 59 -3.50 1.82 5.42
N TYR A 60 -2.52 2.45 6.02
CA TYR A 60 -2.50 2.84 7.43
C TYR A 60 -2.49 4.36 7.55
N ARG A 61 -3.05 4.88 8.63
CA ARG A 61 -3.08 6.32 8.90
C ARG A 61 -1.71 6.76 9.42
N THR A 62 -1.12 7.77 8.81
CA THR A 62 0.17 8.36 9.23
C THR A 62 0.00 9.63 10.04
N ASP A 63 -1.04 10.40 9.74
CA ASP A 63 -1.43 11.59 10.49
C ASP A 63 -2.95 11.83 10.39
N ALA A 64 -3.44 12.98 10.88
CA ALA A 64 -4.87 13.29 10.92
C ALA A 64 -5.54 13.27 9.53
N SER A 65 -4.79 13.54 8.47
CA SER A 65 -5.30 13.75 7.10
C SER A 65 -4.66 12.86 6.05
N THR A 66 -3.68 12.02 6.41
CA THR A 66 -2.88 11.24 5.44
C THR A 66 -2.92 9.76 5.75
N PHE A 67 -3.08 9.00 4.68
CA PHE A 67 -2.96 7.55 4.67
C PHE A 67 -1.81 7.15 3.75
N SER A 68 -0.98 6.21 4.22
CA SER A 68 0.12 5.65 3.47
C SER A 68 -0.03 4.16 3.28
N ALA A 69 0.53 3.65 2.19
CA ALA A 69 0.72 2.23 1.95
C ALA A 69 2.11 2.01 1.35
N ILE A 70 2.64 0.80 1.52
CA ILE A 70 3.87 0.37 0.85
C ILE A 70 3.48 -0.52 -0.31
N LEU A 71 3.94 -0.17 -1.51
CA LEU A 71 3.80 -0.96 -2.72
C LEU A 71 5.18 -1.48 -3.11
N GLY A 72 5.33 -2.81 -3.18
CA GLY A 72 6.58 -3.46 -3.58
C GLY A 72 6.47 -4.13 -4.95
N ALA A 73 7.61 -4.25 -5.63
CA ALA A 73 7.76 -5.13 -6.77
C ALA A 73 8.70 -6.27 -6.38
N ASP A 74 8.27 -7.51 -6.59
CA ASP A 74 9.11 -8.69 -6.37
C ASP A 74 10.37 -8.62 -7.25
N VAL A 75 11.47 -9.24 -6.81
CA VAL A 75 12.70 -9.38 -7.60
C VAL A 75 12.41 -10.09 -8.93
N ASP A 76 11.53 -11.08 -8.91
CA ASP A 76 11.12 -11.86 -10.08
C ASP A 76 9.89 -11.29 -10.80
N ALA A 77 9.36 -10.14 -10.37
CA ALA A 77 8.22 -9.52 -11.01
C ALA A 77 8.53 -9.20 -12.47
N LYS A 78 7.67 -9.61 -13.40
CA LYS A 78 7.84 -9.23 -14.80
C LYS A 78 7.58 -7.75 -14.96
N PRO A 79 8.41 -7.02 -15.75
CA PRO A 79 8.11 -5.65 -16.11
C PRO A 79 6.73 -5.55 -16.73
N LEU A 80 5.89 -4.69 -16.18
CA LEU A 80 4.53 -4.51 -16.67
C LEU A 80 4.00 -3.11 -16.31
N SER A 81 2.97 -2.70 -17.05
CA SER A 81 2.14 -1.56 -16.69
C SER A 81 0.82 -2.05 -16.11
N SER A 82 0.43 -1.53 -14.98
CA SER A 82 -0.77 -1.88 -14.25
C SER A 82 -1.47 -0.63 -13.72
N LYS A 83 -2.58 -0.81 -13.02
CA LYS A 83 -3.32 0.27 -12.38
C LYS A 83 -3.54 -0.07 -10.91
N LEU A 84 -3.19 0.87 -10.05
CA LEU A 84 -3.59 0.88 -8.65
C LEU A 84 -4.95 1.58 -8.55
N ARG A 85 -5.99 0.83 -8.22
CA ARG A 85 -7.31 1.35 -7.92
C ARG A 85 -7.37 1.76 -6.48
N LEU A 86 -7.68 3.02 -6.24
CA LEU A 86 -7.80 3.61 -4.91
C LEU A 86 -9.25 3.99 -4.64
N SER A 87 -9.66 3.82 -3.40
CA SER A 87 -10.96 4.25 -2.91
C SER A 87 -10.82 4.88 -1.55
N ALA A 88 -11.18 6.15 -1.43
CA ALA A 88 -11.25 6.87 -0.16
C ALA A 88 -12.70 7.01 0.28
N ARG A 89 -12.96 6.78 1.57
CA ARG A 89 -14.26 7.02 2.20
C ARG A 89 -14.10 8.15 3.20
N ASN A 90 -15.01 9.12 3.15
CA ASN A 90 -15.04 10.21 4.12
C ASN A 90 -15.86 9.83 5.37
N TYR A 91 -15.81 10.68 6.42
CA TYR A 91 -16.58 10.48 7.66
C TYR A 91 -18.10 10.52 7.45
N ALA A 92 -18.59 11.15 6.38
CA ALA A 92 -20.01 11.14 6.01
C ALA A 92 -20.44 9.87 5.24
N GLY A 93 -19.48 8.93 4.99
CA GLY A 93 -19.73 7.67 4.29
C GLY A 93 -19.65 7.76 2.76
N ALA A 94 -19.44 8.94 2.18
CA ALA A 94 -19.25 9.08 0.74
C ALA A 94 -17.93 8.45 0.30
N GLN A 95 -17.96 7.76 -0.84
CA GLN A 95 -16.81 7.05 -1.41
C GLN A 95 -16.39 7.70 -2.72
N ILE A 96 -15.09 7.96 -2.87
CA ILE A 96 -14.48 8.57 -4.04
C ILE A 96 -13.37 7.66 -4.51
N GLY A 97 -13.38 7.30 -5.78
CA GLY A 97 -12.37 6.43 -6.41
C GLY A 97 -11.39 7.19 -7.28
N ASN A 98 -10.19 6.63 -7.43
CA ASN A 98 -9.19 7.06 -8.40
C ASN A 98 -8.40 5.86 -8.92
N GLU A 99 -7.85 5.98 -10.14
CA GLU A 99 -6.92 5.01 -10.72
C GLU A 99 -5.57 5.67 -10.96
N VAL A 100 -4.51 5.05 -10.45
CA VAL A 100 -3.14 5.52 -10.57
C VAL A 100 -2.36 4.55 -11.45
N PRO A 101 -1.72 5.01 -12.55
CA PRO A 101 -0.84 4.17 -13.34
C PRO A 101 0.36 3.71 -12.51
N VAL A 102 0.69 2.42 -12.59
CA VAL A 102 1.86 1.81 -11.95
C VAL A 102 2.67 1.10 -13.01
N LYS A 103 3.96 1.39 -13.07
CA LYS A 103 4.91 0.74 -13.97
C LYS A 103 5.97 0.00 -13.17
N ILE A 104 6.07 -1.31 -13.37
CA ILE A 104 7.17 -2.11 -12.84
C ILE A 104 8.28 -2.11 -13.88
N ILE A 105 9.47 -1.68 -13.45
CA ILE A 105 10.65 -1.51 -14.30
C ILE A 105 11.67 -2.61 -13.96
N ALA A 106 12.28 -3.19 -14.98
CA ALA A 106 13.35 -4.15 -14.80
C ALA A 106 14.56 -3.51 -14.12
N LYS A 107 15.17 -4.24 -13.20
CA LYS A 107 16.44 -3.90 -12.55
C LYS A 107 17.46 -4.98 -12.85
N ALA A 108 18.68 -4.59 -13.19
CA ALA A 108 19.79 -5.53 -13.31
C ALA A 108 20.32 -5.86 -11.90
N PHE A 109 20.29 -7.13 -11.53
CA PHE A 109 20.85 -7.61 -10.28
C PHE A 109 22.23 -8.24 -10.52
N ARG A 110 23.16 -7.98 -9.63
CA ARG A 110 24.43 -8.69 -9.61
C ARG A 110 24.19 -10.15 -9.27
N GLN A 111 24.72 -11.06 -10.07
CA GLN A 111 24.64 -12.49 -9.84
C GLN A 111 25.99 -13.00 -9.34
N GLU A 112 25.96 -13.74 -8.26
CA GLU A 112 27.12 -14.44 -7.73
C GLU A 112 26.82 -15.92 -7.65
N SER A 113 27.79 -16.76 -8.03
CA SER A 113 27.70 -18.22 -7.92
C SER A 113 28.60 -18.70 -6.81
N PHE A 114 28.11 -19.57 -5.98
CA PHE A 114 28.89 -20.24 -4.96
C PHE A 114 28.63 -21.75 -4.98
N ASN A 115 29.65 -22.52 -4.64
CA ASN A 115 29.54 -23.98 -4.56
C ASN A 115 29.08 -24.38 -3.17
N VAL A 116 28.02 -25.17 -3.12
CA VAL A 116 27.52 -25.77 -1.86
C VAL A 116 27.94 -27.23 -1.80
N ALA A 117 28.41 -27.69 -0.64
CA ALA A 117 28.72 -29.07 -0.48
C ALA A 117 27.47 -29.95 -0.71
N PRO A 118 27.59 -31.12 -1.42
CA PRO A 118 26.43 -31.95 -1.77
C PRO A 118 25.57 -32.38 -0.58
N SER A 119 26.13 -32.43 0.64
CA SER A 119 25.40 -32.74 1.87
C SER A 119 24.32 -31.71 2.23
N PHE A 120 24.44 -30.44 1.76
CA PHE A 120 23.46 -29.39 2.01
C PHE A 120 22.32 -29.41 1.01
N ASP A 121 22.49 -30.13 -0.12
CA ASP A 121 21.50 -30.22 -1.19
C ASP A 121 20.61 -31.49 -1.07
N GLN A 122 20.84 -32.30 -0.03
CA GLN A 122 20.07 -33.52 0.20
C GLN A 122 18.73 -33.18 0.89
N MET A 123 17.66 -33.21 0.10
CA MET A 123 16.30 -33.09 0.62
C MET A 123 15.81 -34.42 1.17
N THR A 124 15.99 -34.66 2.48
CA THR A 124 15.41 -35.82 3.14
C THR A 124 13.90 -35.68 3.32
N PRO A 125 13.15 -36.77 3.49
CA PRO A 125 11.71 -36.69 3.78
C PRO A 125 11.39 -35.87 5.03
N GLU A 126 12.25 -35.90 6.03
CA GLU A 126 12.17 -35.14 7.29
C GLU A 126 12.31 -33.64 7.01
N ASN A 127 13.32 -33.23 6.24
CA ASN A 127 13.55 -31.85 5.84
C ASN A 127 12.36 -31.29 5.03
N LEU A 128 11.82 -32.10 4.11
CA LEU A 128 10.65 -31.71 3.34
C LEU A 128 9.40 -31.52 4.22
N LYS A 129 9.23 -32.35 5.25
CA LYS A 129 8.13 -32.20 6.21
C LYS A 129 8.27 -30.90 7.02
N GLU A 130 9.48 -30.58 7.45
CA GLU A 130 9.78 -29.35 8.18
C GLU A 130 9.52 -28.11 7.31
N ILE A 131 10.06 -28.08 6.08
CA ILE A 131 9.84 -27.00 5.12
C ILE A 131 8.34 -26.75 4.90
N ARG A 132 7.54 -27.80 4.70
CA ARG A 132 6.08 -27.66 4.54
C ARG A 132 5.41 -27.09 5.80
N ARG A 133 5.86 -27.48 6.98
CA ARG A 133 5.35 -26.96 8.26
C ARG A 133 5.63 -25.46 8.38
N GLU A 134 6.87 -25.05 8.06
CA GLU A 134 7.27 -23.65 8.08
C GLU A 134 6.54 -22.82 7.04
N GLN A 135 6.44 -23.30 5.81
CA GLN A 135 5.66 -22.63 4.76
C GLN A 135 4.19 -22.40 5.16
N ALA A 136 3.56 -23.42 5.79
CA ALA A 136 2.21 -23.28 6.29
C ALA A 136 2.09 -22.29 7.46
N ALA A 137 3.12 -22.15 8.29
CA ALA A 137 3.17 -21.15 9.35
C ALA A 137 3.31 -19.74 8.78
N PHE A 138 4.24 -19.53 7.85
CA PHE A 138 4.40 -18.26 7.14
C PHE A 138 3.13 -17.85 6.41
N ALA A 139 2.51 -18.77 5.66
CA ALA A 139 1.27 -18.48 4.94
C ALA A 139 0.15 -17.99 5.87
N ARG A 140 0.03 -18.55 7.09
CA ARG A 140 -0.94 -18.08 8.09
C ARG A 140 -0.64 -16.67 8.60
N VAL A 141 0.64 -16.35 8.85
CA VAL A 141 1.05 -15.01 9.30
C VAL A 141 0.75 -13.97 8.22
N PHE A 142 1.14 -14.25 6.97
CA PHE A 142 0.91 -13.32 5.86
C PHE A 142 -0.56 -13.21 5.43
N ALA A 143 -1.40 -14.19 5.78
CA ALA A 143 -2.84 -14.10 5.52
C ALA A 143 -3.61 -13.17 6.49
N ALA A 144 -2.97 -12.71 7.56
CA ALA A 144 -3.56 -11.82 8.56
C ALA A 144 -2.85 -10.46 8.58
N PRO A 145 -3.03 -9.63 7.53
CA PRO A 145 -2.38 -8.33 7.47
C PRO A 145 -2.97 -7.39 8.53
N SER A 146 -2.09 -6.58 9.12
CA SER A 146 -2.49 -5.47 10.00
C SER A 146 -2.70 -4.19 9.17
N ASN A 147 -3.77 -3.44 9.49
CA ASN A 147 -3.96 -2.09 8.98
C ASN A 147 -3.25 -1.04 9.86
N GLU A 148 -2.52 -1.47 10.87
CA GLU A 148 -1.76 -0.61 11.76
C GLU A 148 -0.29 -0.65 11.37
N ARG A 149 0.35 0.51 11.42
CA ARG A 149 1.79 0.61 11.31
C ARG A 149 2.40 0.17 12.65
N LEU A 150 3.17 -0.93 12.62
CA LEU A 150 3.80 -1.51 13.81
C LEU A 150 5.23 -1.01 14.03
N TRP A 151 5.69 -0.02 13.30
CA TRP A 151 7.01 0.60 13.43
C TRP A 151 6.86 2.13 13.47
N ASP A 152 7.65 2.79 14.28
CA ASP A 152 7.66 4.24 14.50
C ASP A 152 9.02 4.89 14.18
N ALA A 153 10.05 4.07 13.99
CA ALA A 153 11.41 4.49 13.69
C ALA A 153 11.92 3.87 12.37
N PRO A 154 12.97 4.42 11.76
CA PRO A 154 13.66 3.79 10.64
C PRO A 154 14.15 2.39 10.97
N PHE A 155 14.09 1.48 10.01
CA PHE A 155 14.66 0.15 10.16
C PHE A 155 16.17 0.22 10.34
N LEU A 156 16.66 -0.51 11.32
CA LEU A 156 18.09 -0.65 11.55
C LEU A 156 18.69 -1.66 10.57
N ARG A 157 19.93 -1.40 10.13
CA ARG A 157 20.68 -2.40 9.37
C ARG A 157 20.93 -3.62 10.25
N PRO A 158 20.66 -4.84 9.78
CA PRO A 158 20.86 -6.05 10.55
C PRO A 158 22.35 -6.36 10.81
N VAL A 159 23.25 -5.81 9.98
CA VAL A 159 24.71 -5.92 10.12
C VAL A 159 25.36 -4.56 9.99
N PRO A 160 26.45 -4.27 10.75
CA PRO A 160 27.08 -2.94 10.77
C PRO A 160 27.85 -2.57 9.50
N HIS A 161 28.18 -3.55 8.66
CA HIS A 161 28.95 -3.34 7.42
C HIS A 161 28.05 -3.19 6.20
N GLU A 162 28.56 -2.52 5.16
CA GLU A 162 27.86 -2.48 3.88
C GLU A 162 27.66 -3.91 3.36
N ALA A 163 26.47 -4.15 2.78
CA ALA A 163 26.20 -5.42 2.14
C ALA A 163 27.21 -5.59 0.98
N SER A 164 28.05 -6.61 1.03
CA SER A 164 29.05 -6.89 0.02
C SER A 164 28.47 -7.42 -1.29
N ALA A 165 27.23 -7.87 -1.24
CA ALA A 165 26.54 -8.48 -2.38
C ALA A 165 25.12 -7.90 -2.51
N SER A 166 24.65 -7.76 -3.71
CA SER A 166 23.26 -7.46 -4.08
C SER A 166 22.65 -6.17 -3.49
N SER A 167 23.21 -5.06 -3.81
CA SER A 167 22.46 -3.81 -3.84
C SER A 167 22.33 -3.34 -5.27
#